data_c9168ec2f74bbb4808644080491a0dab
#
_entry.id   c9168ec2f74bbb4808644080491a0dab
#
_cell.length_a   1.000
_cell.length_b   1.000
_cell.length_c   1.000
_cell.angle_alpha   90.00
_cell.angle_beta   90.00
_cell.angle_gamma   90.00
#
_symmetry.space_group_name_H-M   'P 1'
#
loop_
_entity.id
_entity.type
_entity.pdbx_description
1 polymer ?
#
loop_
_entity_poly.entity_id
_entity_poly.type
_entity_poly.pdbx_seq_one_letter_code
_entity_poly.pdbx_strand_id
1 'polypeptide(L)'
;MLDGVNVALGVSGSIAAVKVVELAHELRRQGAAVRGVMTESARGIVHPWAVEFATGNDVVTELTGSVEHVELCGREGWADVLLLAPATANTVGKIASAVDDTPVTTCATTALGADLPVVVAPAMHEPMYDHPGVLDAIERVESWGVDFVDPRIEEGKAKVATEAAIVTAVARATTEQSLAGRHVVVTSGATAESIDPVRIITNRASGKTGRAIARACHVRGADVTLVHDAGDVHYADTVTVESAAEMREAV
;
A
#
# COMPACT_ATOMS: atom_id res chain seq x y z
N MET A 1 9.18 -0.12 -10.49
CA MET A 1 8.96 0.84 -9.40
C MET A 1 9.77 0.50 -8.15
N LEU A 2 9.94 -0.80 -7.87
CA LEU A 2 10.58 -1.33 -6.66
C LEU A 2 11.90 -2.05 -6.99
N ASP A 3 12.60 -1.62 -8.03
CA ASP A 3 13.84 -2.27 -8.46
C ASP A 3 14.90 -2.16 -7.37
N GLY A 4 15.41 -3.32 -6.92
CA GLY A 4 16.37 -3.42 -5.83
C GLY A 4 15.82 -3.26 -4.42
N VAL A 5 14.49 -3.10 -4.23
CA VAL A 5 13.86 -2.98 -2.91
C VAL A 5 13.60 -4.36 -2.30
N ASN A 6 14.00 -4.53 -1.05
CA ASN A 6 13.76 -5.72 -0.23
C ASN A 6 12.53 -5.53 0.65
N VAL A 7 11.48 -6.32 0.47
CA VAL A 7 10.21 -6.22 1.19
C VAL A 7 10.06 -7.39 2.16
N ALA A 8 10.00 -7.11 3.45
CA ALA A 8 9.50 -8.08 4.43
C ALA A 8 7.97 -8.03 4.44
N LEU A 9 7.30 -9.13 4.04
CA LEU A 9 5.85 -9.21 3.89
C LEU A 9 5.24 -9.95 5.08
N GLY A 10 4.69 -9.21 6.03
CA GLY A 10 3.98 -9.73 7.19
C GLY A 10 2.51 -10.02 6.87
N VAL A 11 2.09 -11.27 7.09
CA VAL A 11 0.73 -11.76 6.77
C VAL A 11 0.00 -12.15 8.05
N SER A 12 -1.09 -11.47 8.35
CA SER A 12 -1.95 -11.79 9.48
C SER A 12 -3.21 -12.57 9.08
N GLY A 13 -3.91 -13.15 10.06
CA GLY A 13 -5.03 -14.07 9.87
C GLY A 13 -6.34 -13.40 9.45
N SER A 14 -6.37 -12.71 8.31
CA SER A 14 -7.58 -12.24 7.64
C SER A 14 -7.89 -13.12 6.44
N ILE A 15 -9.17 -13.32 6.11
CA ILE A 15 -9.56 -14.03 4.87
C ILE A 15 -8.92 -13.40 3.62
N ALA A 16 -8.57 -12.12 3.67
CA ALA A 16 -7.84 -11.43 2.62
C ALA A 16 -6.41 -11.99 2.38
N ALA A 17 -5.88 -12.82 3.30
CA ALA A 17 -4.59 -13.50 3.13
C ALA A 17 -4.55 -14.40 1.88
N VAL A 18 -5.69 -14.84 1.35
CA VAL A 18 -5.75 -15.58 0.08
C VAL A 18 -5.18 -14.76 -1.11
N LYS A 19 -5.15 -13.44 -1.01
CA LYS A 19 -4.60 -12.54 -2.02
C LYS A 19 -3.09 -12.28 -1.92
N VAL A 20 -2.47 -12.76 -0.86
CA VAL A 20 -1.03 -12.55 -0.62
C VAL A 20 -0.17 -13.11 -1.75
N VAL A 21 -0.57 -14.21 -2.36
CA VAL A 21 0.15 -14.83 -3.48
C VAL A 21 0.20 -13.87 -4.69
N GLU A 22 -0.94 -13.26 -5.03
CA GLU A 22 -1.02 -12.29 -6.12
C GLU A 22 -0.23 -11.02 -5.79
N LEU A 23 -0.34 -10.53 -4.55
CA LEU A 23 0.42 -9.36 -4.08
C LEU A 23 1.94 -9.61 -4.13
N ALA A 24 2.41 -10.76 -3.66
CA ALA A 24 3.83 -11.12 -3.72
C ALA A 24 4.34 -11.18 -5.17
N HIS A 25 3.56 -11.75 -6.08
CA HIS A 25 3.90 -11.75 -7.51
C HIS A 25 3.92 -10.33 -8.09
N GLU A 26 2.98 -9.45 -7.68
CA GLU A 26 2.98 -8.06 -8.17
C GLU A 26 4.19 -7.29 -7.67
N LEU A 27 4.54 -7.37 -6.38
CA LEU A 27 5.74 -6.76 -5.82
C LEU A 27 7.00 -7.19 -6.59
N ARG A 28 7.13 -8.49 -6.89
CA ARG A 28 8.25 -9.03 -7.67
C ARG A 28 8.24 -8.57 -9.13
N ARG A 29 7.07 -8.45 -9.77
CA ARG A 29 6.95 -7.87 -11.13
C ARG A 29 7.40 -6.41 -11.16
N GLN A 30 7.25 -5.69 -10.06
CA GLN A 30 7.73 -4.31 -9.92
C GLN A 30 9.23 -4.23 -9.58
N GLY A 31 9.92 -5.35 -9.40
CA GLY A 31 11.36 -5.44 -9.20
C GLY A 31 11.79 -5.72 -7.75
N ALA A 32 10.86 -5.87 -6.81
CA ALA A 32 11.18 -6.14 -5.42
C ALA A 32 11.66 -7.57 -5.18
N ALA A 33 12.57 -7.76 -4.22
CA ALA A 33 12.77 -9.03 -3.55
C ALA A 33 11.81 -9.11 -2.35
N VAL A 34 11.16 -10.26 -2.14
CA VAL A 34 10.13 -10.40 -1.09
C VAL A 34 10.43 -11.60 -0.21
N ARG A 35 10.37 -11.43 1.13
CA ARG A 35 10.43 -12.52 2.12
C ARG A 35 9.19 -12.47 3.01
N GLY A 36 8.51 -13.61 3.17
CA GLY A 36 7.26 -13.71 3.92
C GLY A 36 7.48 -13.96 5.41
N VAL A 37 6.62 -13.36 6.24
CA VAL A 37 6.49 -13.64 7.68
C VAL A 37 5.02 -13.86 7.99
N MET A 38 4.65 -14.97 8.61
CA MET A 38 3.24 -15.32 8.79
C MET A 38 2.90 -15.56 10.26
N THR A 39 1.71 -15.08 10.66
CA THR A 39 1.12 -15.50 11.93
C THR A 39 0.56 -16.92 11.84
N GLU A 40 0.40 -17.62 12.98
CA GLU A 40 -0.26 -18.93 13.04
C GLU A 40 -1.67 -18.89 12.41
N SER A 41 -2.44 -17.84 12.71
CA SER A 41 -3.79 -17.66 12.15
C SER A 41 -3.79 -17.46 10.63
N ALA A 42 -2.76 -16.86 10.05
CA ALA A 42 -2.63 -16.75 8.61
C ALA A 42 -2.37 -18.11 7.94
N ARG A 43 -1.62 -19.00 8.60
CA ARG A 43 -1.34 -20.36 8.14
C ARG A 43 -2.59 -21.23 8.03
N GLY A 44 -3.64 -20.92 8.80
CA GLY A 44 -4.95 -21.56 8.68
C GLY A 44 -5.75 -21.14 7.44
N ILE A 45 -5.32 -20.09 6.72
CA ILE A 45 -6.01 -19.53 5.56
C ILE A 45 -5.22 -19.78 4.27
N VAL A 46 -3.91 -19.52 4.28
CA VAL A 46 -3.01 -19.78 3.17
C VAL A 46 -1.80 -20.58 3.66
N HIS A 47 -1.48 -21.65 2.93
CA HIS A 47 -0.35 -22.48 3.31
C HIS A 47 0.97 -21.77 3.05
N PRO A 48 1.98 -21.85 3.96
CA PRO A 48 3.29 -21.21 3.78
C PRO A 48 3.94 -21.51 2.43
N TRP A 49 3.86 -22.73 1.92
CA TRP A 49 4.38 -23.09 0.60
C TRP A 49 3.84 -22.25 -0.55
N ALA A 50 2.59 -21.77 -0.46
CA ALA A 50 2.04 -20.90 -1.48
C ALA A 50 2.72 -19.52 -1.45
N VAL A 51 3.06 -19.04 -0.25
CA VAL A 51 3.79 -17.79 -0.06
C VAL A 51 5.26 -17.95 -0.46
N GLU A 52 5.90 -19.06 -0.08
CA GLU A 52 7.28 -19.41 -0.52
C GLU A 52 7.37 -19.45 -2.05
N PHE A 53 6.43 -20.12 -2.71
CA PHE A 53 6.37 -20.16 -4.17
C PHE A 53 6.23 -18.75 -4.78
N ALA A 54 5.35 -17.92 -4.20
CA ALA A 54 5.09 -16.57 -4.72
C ALA A 54 6.27 -15.62 -4.48
N THR A 55 6.93 -15.71 -3.33
CA THR A 55 8.10 -14.88 -2.99
C THR A 55 9.39 -15.41 -3.59
N GLY A 56 9.49 -16.73 -3.81
CA GLY A 56 10.72 -17.40 -4.20
C GLY A 56 11.76 -17.49 -3.05
N ASN A 57 11.31 -17.31 -1.81
CA ASN A 57 12.13 -17.33 -0.59
C ASN A 57 11.40 -18.10 0.51
N ASP A 58 12.14 -18.59 1.50
CA ASP A 58 11.58 -19.22 2.69
C ASP A 58 10.70 -18.23 3.48
N VAL A 59 9.67 -18.75 4.13
CA VAL A 59 8.72 -17.98 4.94
C VAL A 59 8.96 -18.22 6.43
N VAL A 60 9.10 -17.13 7.17
CA VAL A 60 9.21 -17.19 8.64
C VAL A 60 7.83 -17.42 9.25
N THR A 61 7.64 -18.56 9.91
CA THR A 61 6.38 -18.94 10.58
C THR A 61 6.50 -19.01 12.09
N GLU A 62 7.72 -19.01 12.61
CA GLU A 62 8.06 -18.98 14.04
C GLU A 62 9.40 -18.27 14.23
N LEU A 63 9.65 -17.76 15.42
CA LEU A 63 10.94 -17.17 15.79
C LEU A 63 11.78 -18.23 16.48
N THR A 64 13.03 -18.33 16.07
CA THR A 64 13.98 -19.31 16.56
C THR A 64 15.22 -18.63 17.15
N GLY A 65 16.23 -19.41 17.51
CA GLY A 65 17.53 -18.89 17.90
C GLY A 65 18.30 -18.14 16.81
N SER A 66 17.78 -18.14 15.56
CA SER A 66 18.33 -17.34 14.44
C SER A 66 17.91 -15.89 14.48
N VAL A 67 17.01 -15.49 15.39
CA VAL A 67 16.51 -14.12 15.60
C VAL A 67 16.03 -13.46 14.30
N GLU A 68 15.20 -14.17 13.55
CA GLU A 68 14.76 -13.85 12.18
C GLU A 68 14.19 -12.43 12.04
N HIS A 69 13.55 -11.92 13.09
CA HIS A 69 13.02 -10.56 13.14
C HIS A 69 14.12 -9.48 13.07
N VAL A 70 15.29 -9.75 13.69
CA VAL A 70 16.45 -8.84 13.62
C VAL A 70 17.15 -8.96 12.26
N GLU A 71 17.31 -10.19 11.76
CA GLU A 71 17.88 -10.43 10.43
C GLU A 71 17.04 -9.77 9.33
N LEU A 72 15.70 -9.77 9.46
CA LEU A 72 14.81 -9.15 8.51
C LEU A 72 14.69 -7.64 8.70
N CYS A 73 14.32 -7.19 9.89
CA CYS A 73 13.82 -5.85 10.15
C CYS A 73 14.69 -5.02 11.12
N GLY A 74 15.86 -5.53 11.52
CA GLY A 74 16.80 -4.79 12.37
C GLY A 74 17.50 -3.63 11.61
N ARG A 75 18.32 -2.84 12.33
CA ARG A 75 19.05 -1.68 11.75
C ARG A 75 19.97 -2.03 10.60
N GLU A 76 20.53 -3.22 10.59
CA GLU A 76 21.35 -3.78 9.51
C GLU A 76 20.63 -5.00 8.89
N GLY A 77 19.31 -5.02 9.00
CA GLY A 77 18.47 -6.09 8.49
C GLY A 77 18.41 -6.12 6.95
N TRP A 78 17.83 -7.18 6.45
CA TRP A 78 17.71 -7.41 5.03
C TRP A 78 16.68 -6.50 4.34
N ALA A 79 15.57 -6.13 5.05
CA ALA A 79 14.46 -5.40 4.46
C ALA A 79 14.72 -3.89 4.38
N ASP A 80 14.26 -3.28 3.30
CA ASP A 80 14.17 -1.83 3.13
C ASP A 80 12.82 -1.30 3.60
N VAL A 81 11.82 -2.19 3.77
CA VAL A 81 10.47 -1.88 4.23
C VAL A 81 9.80 -3.12 4.81
N LEU A 82 9.01 -2.93 5.88
CA LEU A 82 8.07 -3.94 6.37
C LEU A 82 6.67 -3.60 5.83
N LEU A 83 6.09 -4.50 5.03
CA LEU A 83 4.72 -4.44 4.56
C LEU A 83 3.84 -5.41 5.33
N LEU A 84 2.83 -4.93 6.04
CA LEU A 84 1.84 -5.75 6.72
C LEU A 84 0.56 -5.84 5.86
N ALA A 85 0.41 -6.92 5.13
CA ALA A 85 -0.70 -7.10 4.18
C ALA A 85 -1.15 -8.58 4.10
N PRO A 86 -2.37 -8.90 4.53
CA PRO A 86 -3.33 -8.05 5.23
C PRO A 86 -2.98 -7.85 6.71
N ALA A 87 -3.39 -6.71 7.29
CA ALA A 87 -3.33 -6.47 8.72
C ALA A 87 -4.73 -6.50 9.34
N THR A 88 -4.95 -7.33 10.37
CA THR A 88 -6.21 -7.40 11.12
C THR A 88 -6.26 -6.34 12.21
N ALA A 89 -7.46 -6.02 12.72
CA ALA A 89 -7.63 -5.18 13.91
C ALA A 89 -6.77 -5.66 15.10
N ASN A 90 -6.69 -6.98 15.30
CA ASN A 90 -5.84 -7.57 16.35
C ASN A 90 -4.35 -7.24 16.13
N THR A 91 -3.86 -7.33 14.89
CA THR A 91 -2.46 -7.02 14.56
C THR A 91 -2.16 -5.54 14.80
N VAL A 92 -3.03 -4.64 14.32
CA VAL A 92 -2.87 -3.19 14.52
C VAL A 92 -2.93 -2.83 16.02
N GLY A 93 -3.91 -3.37 16.76
CA GLY A 93 -4.04 -3.14 18.20
C GLY A 93 -2.85 -3.65 19.00
N LYS A 94 -2.25 -4.78 18.63
CA LYS A 94 -1.03 -5.30 19.24
C LYS A 94 0.17 -4.40 18.99
N ILE A 95 0.37 -3.96 17.75
CA ILE A 95 1.45 -3.03 17.39
C ILE A 95 1.29 -1.75 18.21
N ALA A 96 0.09 -1.15 18.25
CA ALA A 96 -0.21 0.06 19.03
C ALA A 96 0.05 -0.08 20.53
N SER A 97 0.03 -1.33 21.05
CA SER A 97 0.25 -1.66 22.45
C SER A 97 1.64 -2.27 22.73
N ALA A 98 2.51 -2.32 21.72
CA ALA A 98 3.83 -2.95 21.77
C ALA A 98 3.79 -4.44 22.25
N VAL A 99 2.77 -5.18 21.79
CA VAL A 99 2.61 -6.63 22.05
C VAL A 99 3.21 -7.41 20.88
N ASP A 100 4.30 -8.08 21.11
CA ASP A 100 5.12 -8.80 20.12
C ASP A 100 5.11 -10.34 20.32
N ASP A 101 3.91 -10.90 20.40
CA ASP A 101 3.66 -12.33 20.66
C ASP A 101 3.55 -13.21 19.39
N THR A 102 3.83 -12.64 18.22
CA THR A 102 3.84 -13.36 16.94
C THR A 102 5.04 -12.93 16.09
N PRO A 103 5.52 -13.76 15.15
CA PRO A 103 6.61 -13.35 14.24
C PRO A 103 6.34 -12.01 13.55
N VAL A 104 5.09 -11.76 13.14
CA VAL A 104 4.69 -10.52 12.44
C VAL A 104 4.75 -9.30 13.38
N THR A 105 4.22 -9.42 14.61
CA THR A 105 4.26 -8.31 15.57
C THR A 105 5.67 -8.05 16.09
N THR A 106 6.48 -9.08 16.26
CA THR A 106 7.90 -8.92 16.63
C THR A 106 8.70 -8.26 15.51
N CYS A 107 8.46 -8.61 14.24
CA CYS A 107 9.04 -7.87 13.12
C CYS A 107 8.61 -6.40 13.12
N ALA A 108 7.33 -6.10 13.42
CA ALA A 108 6.85 -4.72 13.48
C ALA A 108 7.50 -3.91 14.62
N THR A 109 7.60 -4.50 15.83
CA THR A 109 8.31 -3.88 16.97
C THR A 109 9.77 -3.62 16.63
N THR A 110 10.44 -4.57 15.97
CA THR A 110 11.83 -4.43 15.54
C THR A 110 12.00 -3.36 14.47
N ALA A 111 11.13 -3.34 13.46
CA ALA A 111 11.14 -2.36 12.37
C ALA A 111 10.99 -0.93 12.90
N LEU A 112 10.01 -0.70 13.76
CA LEU A 112 9.77 0.61 14.39
C LEU A 112 10.96 1.05 15.26
N GLY A 113 11.56 0.14 16.01
CA GLY A 113 12.75 0.43 16.82
C GLY A 113 14.03 0.62 16.01
N ALA A 114 14.04 0.20 14.75
CA ALA A 114 15.16 0.34 13.82
C ALA A 114 15.00 1.51 12.84
N ASP A 115 13.92 2.28 12.94
CA ASP A 115 13.52 3.33 11.98
C ASP A 115 13.34 2.79 10.54
N LEU A 116 13.00 1.51 10.41
CA LEU A 116 12.65 0.90 9.13
C LEU A 116 11.23 1.34 8.73
N PRO A 117 11.00 1.81 7.49
CA PRO A 117 9.67 2.13 7.00
C PRO A 117 8.68 0.97 7.17
N VAL A 118 7.47 1.27 7.64
CA VAL A 118 6.40 0.29 7.82
C VAL A 118 5.16 0.74 7.06
N VAL A 119 4.63 -0.14 6.22
CA VAL A 119 3.39 0.07 5.45
C VAL A 119 2.36 -0.96 5.90
N VAL A 120 1.15 -0.51 6.21
CA VAL A 120 0.07 -1.37 6.69
C VAL A 120 -1.12 -1.31 5.75
N ALA A 121 -1.59 -2.48 5.28
CA ALA A 121 -2.82 -2.63 4.51
C ALA A 121 -3.90 -3.32 5.36
N PRO A 122 -4.81 -2.57 6.00
CA PRO A 122 -5.86 -3.12 6.84
C PRO A 122 -6.85 -3.98 6.04
N ALA A 123 -7.35 -5.06 6.68
CA ALA A 123 -8.40 -5.90 6.11
C ALA A 123 -9.26 -6.52 7.21
N MET A 124 -10.46 -5.98 7.40
CA MET A 124 -11.42 -6.39 8.43
C MET A 124 -12.85 -6.04 8.02
N HIS A 125 -13.85 -6.47 8.78
CA HIS A 125 -15.22 -6.00 8.58
C HIS A 125 -15.34 -4.54 9.01
N GLU A 126 -16.18 -3.76 8.31
CA GLU A 126 -16.40 -2.33 8.57
C GLU A 126 -16.70 -2.02 10.05
N PRO A 127 -17.61 -2.73 10.75
CA PRO A 127 -17.85 -2.46 12.18
C PRO A 127 -16.62 -2.70 13.09
N MET A 128 -15.66 -3.50 12.65
CA MET A 128 -14.38 -3.65 13.37
C MET A 128 -13.44 -2.49 13.07
N TYR A 129 -13.44 -2.02 11.83
CA TYR A 129 -12.64 -0.88 11.41
C TYR A 129 -13.11 0.39 12.12
N ASP A 130 -14.44 0.59 12.21
CA ASP A 130 -15.07 1.75 12.86
C ASP A 130 -15.05 1.68 14.40
N HIS A 131 -14.54 0.59 14.98
CA HIS A 131 -14.45 0.48 16.44
C HIS A 131 -13.49 1.55 16.99
N PRO A 132 -13.91 2.39 17.97
CA PRO A 132 -13.08 3.50 18.47
C PRO A 132 -11.67 3.10 18.86
N GLY A 133 -11.50 1.97 19.54
CA GLY A 133 -10.18 1.48 19.94
C GLY A 133 -9.32 0.99 18.76
N VAL A 134 -9.91 0.67 17.59
CA VAL A 134 -9.15 0.36 16.37
C VAL A 134 -8.72 1.64 15.67
N LEU A 135 -9.60 2.63 15.60
CA LEU A 135 -9.28 3.96 15.07
C LEU A 135 -8.18 4.63 15.89
N ASP A 136 -8.32 4.61 17.24
CA ASP A 136 -7.27 5.11 18.16
C ASP A 136 -5.93 4.37 17.96
N ALA A 137 -5.98 3.07 17.70
CA ALA A 137 -4.78 2.27 17.46
C ALA A 137 -4.12 2.64 16.11
N ILE A 138 -4.91 2.85 15.06
CA ILE A 138 -4.43 3.31 13.75
C ILE A 138 -3.78 4.68 13.92
N GLU A 139 -4.48 5.68 14.48
CA GLU A 139 -3.98 7.04 14.70
C GLU A 139 -2.66 7.05 15.50
N ARG A 140 -2.61 6.23 16.55
CA ARG A 140 -1.39 6.07 17.36
C ARG A 140 -0.22 5.55 16.53
N VAL A 141 -0.44 4.51 15.73
CA VAL A 141 0.62 3.88 14.94
C VAL A 141 1.05 4.80 13.79
N GLU A 142 0.12 5.53 13.17
CA GLU A 142 0.42 6.58 12.18
C GLU A 142 1.29 7.70 12.78
N SER A 143 1.05 8.08 14.04
CA SER A 143 1.86 9.09 14.72
C SER A 143 3.34 8.70 14.91
N TRP A 144 3.66 7.42 14.73
CA TRP A 144 5.05 6.88 14.74
C TRP A 144 5.67 6.84 13.35
N GLY A 145 4.98 7.34 12.31
CA GLY A 145 5.45 7.38 10.93
C GLY A 145 5.14 6.13 10.12
N VAL A 146 4.16 5.33 10.56
CA VAL A 146 3.67 4.17 9.79
C VAL A 146 2.66 4.63 8.75
N ASP A 147 2.84 4.19 7.51
CA ASP A 147 1.92 4.49 6.41
C ASP A 147 0.78 3.46 6.35
N PHE A 148 -0.45 3.92 6.45
CA PHE A 148 -1.63 3.07 6.21
C PHE A 148 -2.14 3.24 4.79
N VAL A 149 -2.41 2.11 4.13
CA VAL A 149 -3.05 2.09 2.81
C VAL A 149 -4.56 1.98 3.02
N ASP A 150 -5.31 2.99 2.61
CA ASP A 150 -6.75 3.04 2.79
C ASP A 150 -7.45 1.79 2.28
N PRO A 151 -8.24 1.11 3.11
CA PRO A 151 -9.01 -0.04 2.68
C PRO A 151 -10.12 0.39 1.72
N ARG A 152 -10.51 -0.48 0.81
CA ARG A 152 -11.71 -0.28 -0.02
C ARG A 152 -12.94 -0.59 0.80
N ILE A 153 -13.83 0.38 0.96
CA ILE A 153 -15.11 0.15 1.63
C ILE A 153 -16.11 -0.36 0.60
N GLU A 154 -16.40 -1.64 0.64
CA GLU A 154 -17.32 -2.31 -0.27
C GLU A 154 -18.16 -3.34 0.49
N GLU A 155 -19.48 -3.32 0.29
CA GLU A 155 -20.43 -4.31 0.88
C GLU A 155 -20.32 -4.42 2.42
N GLY A 156 -20.13 -3.31 3.15
CA GLY A 156 -19.98 -3.30 4.61
C GLY A 156 -18.67 -3.95 5.11
N LYS A 157 -17.63 -3.94 4.28
CA LYS A 157 -16.31 -4.48 4.59
C LYS A 157 -15.23 -3.48 4.23
N ALA A 158 -14.28 -3.29 5.13
CA ALA A 158 -12.99 -2.67 4.82
C ALA A 158 -12.10 -3.74 4.17
N LYS A 159 -12.27 -3.92 2.85
CA LYS A 159 -11.48 -4.87 2.05
C LYS A 159 -10.05 -4.35 1.90
N VAL A 160 -9.09 -5.25 1.88
CA VAL A 160 -7.70 -4.88 1.60
C VAL A 160 -7.61 -4.01 0.33
N ALA A 161 -6.74 -3.01 0.36
CA ALA A 161 -6.46 -2.14 -0.78
C ALA A 161 -6.08 -2.95 -2.03
N THR A 162 -6.14 -2.33 -3.20
CA THR A 162 -5.67 -2.98 -4.44
C THR A 162 -4.17 -3.21 -4.39
N GLU A 163 -3.69 -4.22 -5.10
CA GLU A 163 -2.25 -4.50 -5.23
C GLU A 163 -1.51 -3.26 -5.76
N ALA A 164 -2.11 -2.51 -6.69
CA ALA A 164 -1.54 -1.27 -7.23
C ALA A 164 -1.40 -0.17 -6.17
N ALA A 165 -2.37 -0.03 -5.26
CA ALA A 165 -2.30 0.93 -4.15
C ALA A 165 -1.20 0.54 -3.16
N ILE A 166 -1.14 -0.74 -2.77
CA ILE A 166 -0.12 -1.25 -1.85
C ILE A 166 1.29 -1.07 -2.44
N VAL A 167 1.49 -1.45 -3.71
CA VAL A 167 2.77 -1.25 -4.41
C VAL A 167 3.16 0.23 -4.47
N THR A 168 2.20 1.12 -4.70
CA THR A 168 2.47 2.57 -4.73
C THR A 168 2.88 3.09 -3.35
N ALA A 169 2.23 2.63 -2.28
CA ALA A 169 2.59 2.99 -0.90
C ALA A 169 3.99 2.48 -0.53
N VAL A 170 4.30 1.21 -0.85
CA VAL A 170 5.65 0.65 -0.66
C VAL A 170 6.70 1.45 -1.44
N ALA A 171 6.41 1.81 -2.70
CA ALA A 171 7.32 2.63 -3.50
C ALA A 171 7.54 4.03 -2.88
N ARG A 172 6.46 4.65 -2.35
CA ARG A 172 6.55 5.95 -1.66
C ARG A 172 7.41 5.86 -0.39
N ALA A 173 7.21 4.82 0.41
CA ALA A 173 7.96 4.59 1.65
C ALA A 173 9.47 4.31 1.43
N THR A 174 9.84 3.79 0.27
CA THR A 174 11.24 3.41 -0.07
C THR A 174 11.93 4.36 -1.04
N THR A 175 11.24 5.42 -1.50
CA THR A 175 11.81 6.39 -2.44
C THR A 175 12.16 7.68 -1.72
N GLU A 176 13.26 8.32 -2.09
CA GLU A 176 13.63 9.64 -1.60
C GLU A 176 12.52 10.66 -1.85
N GLN A 177 12.08 11.34 -0.79
CA GLN A 177 10.95 12.27 -0.79
C GLN A 177 11.37 13.66 -1.33
N SER A 178 11.97 13.70 -2.52
CA SER A 178 12.54 14.90 -3.14
C SER A 178 11.52 15.97 -3.52
N LEU A 179 10.23 15.64 -3.54
CA LEU A 179 9.11 16.55 -3.78
C LEU A 179 8.25 16.80 -2.54
N ALA A 180 8.73 16.45 -1.34
CA ALA A 180 8.00 16.71 -0.11
C ALA A 180 7.62 18.19 0.05
N GLY A 181 6.40 18.47 0.45
CA GLY A 181 5.85 19.82 0.61
C GLY A 181 5.61 20.56 -0.73
N ARG A 182 5.66 19.86 -1.85
CA ARG A 182 5.28 20.40 -3.17
C ARG A 182 3.88 19.92 -3.54
N HIS A 183 3.06 20.84 -4.03
CA HIS A 183 1.81 20.51 -4.70
C HIS A 183 2.04 20.51 -6.22
N VAL A 184 1.66 19.41 -6.88
CA VAL A 184 1.86 19.21 -8.32
C VAL A 184 0.51 18.98 -8.98
N VAL A 185 0.14 19.86 -9.91
CA VAL A 185 -1.06 19.71 -10.74
C VAL A 185 -0.66 19.07 -12.07
N VAL A 186 -1.33 17.99 -12.44
CA VAL A 186 -1.07 17.26 -13.69
C VAL A 186 -2.35 17.21 -14.52
N THR A 187 -2.31 17.76 -15.71
CA THR A 187 -3.41 17.57 -16.70
C THR A 187 -3.16 16.31 -17.52
N SER A 188 -4.20 15.55 -17.80
CA SER A 188 -4.09 14.23 -18.44
C SER A 188 -5.36 13.85 -19.22
N GLY A 189 -5.21 12.98 -20.18
CA GLY A 189 -6.33 12.44 -20.95
C GLY A 189 -6.75 13.29 -22.14
N ALA A 190 -7.92 12.99 -22.67
CA ALA A 190 -8.55 13.71 -23.75
C ALA A 190 -9.46 14.83 -23.21
N THR A 191 -9.73 15.83 -24.04
CA THR A 191 -10.89 16.69 -23.86
C THR A 191 -11.93 16.39 -24.96
N ALA A 192 -13.18 16.58 -24.63
CA ALA A 192 -14.30 16.41 -25.55
C ALA A 192 -15.07 17.74 -25.70
N GLU A 193 -15.28 18.16 -26.91
CA GLU A 193 -16.04 19.40 -27.22
C GLU A 193 -17.39 19.04 -27.85
N SER A 194 -18.47 19.47 -27.24
CA SER A 194 -19.81 19.23 -27.74
C SER A 194 -20.07 20.03 -29.01
N ILE A 195 -20.49 19.35 -30.08
CA ILE A 195 -21.02 20.01 -31.31
C ILE A 195 -22.51 20.28 -31.12
N ASP A 196 -23.24 19.32 -30.59
CA ASP A 196 -24.64 19.35 -30.24
C ASP A 196 -24.93 18.35 -29.12
N PRO A 197 -26.15 18.19 -28.63
CA PRO A 197 -26.45 17.27 -27.50
C PRO A 197 -26.10 15.79 -27.72
N VAL A 198 -25.74 15.41 -28.93
CA VAL A 198 -25.48 14.00 -29.31
C VAL A 198 -24.04 13.79 -29.79
N ARG A 199 -23.44 14.80 -30.43
CA ARG A 199 -22.12 14.65 -31.06
C ARG A 199 -21.04 15.43 -30.36
N ILE A 200 -19.90 14.81 -30.19
CA ILE A 200 -18.69 15.41 -29.62
C ILE A 200 -17.51 15.28 -30.58
N ILE A 201 -16.56 16.19 -30.47
CA ILE A 201 -15.21 16.05 -31.03
C ILE A 201 -14.27 15.75 -29.88
N THR A 202 -13.50 14.69 -29.98
CA THR A 202 -12.49 14.30 -28.98
C THR A 202 -11.27 13.73 -29.69
N ASN A 203 -10.21 13.44 -28.91
CA ASN A 203 -9.00 12.79 -29.37
C ASN A 203 -8.82 11.41 -28.70
N ARG A 204 -7.78 10.66 -29.12
CA ARG A 204 -7.52 9.30 -28.62
C ARG A 204 -6.51 9.26 -27.45
N ALA A 205 -6.26 10.36 -26.78
CA ALA A 205 -5.37 10.39 -25.64
C ALA A 205 -5.95 9.56 -24.48
N SER A 206 -5.22 8.56 -24.03
CA SER A 206 -5.67 7.64 -22.96
C SER A 206 -5.31 8.11 -21.56
N GLY A 207 -4.64 9.24 -21.41
CA GLY A 207 -4.17 9.78 -20.13
C GLY A 207 -3.06 8.97 -19.43
N LYS A 208 -2.53 7.91 -20.03
CA LYS A 208 -1.54 7.03 -19.38
C LYS A 208 -0.28 7.77 -18.96
N THR A 209 0.21 8.69 -19.79
CA THR A 209 1.43 9.45 -19.49
C THR A 209 1.23 10.39 -18.30
N GLY A 210 0.12 11.17 -18.29
CA GLY A 210 -0.17 12.07 -17.17
C GLY A 210 -0.37 11.30 -15.86
N ARG A 211 -1.13 10.19 -15.87
CA ARG A 211 -1.27 9.32 -14.70
C ARG A 211 0.06 8.74 -14.21
N ALA A 212 0.97 8.37 -15.13
CA ALA A 212 2.29 7.89 -14.75
C ALA A 212 3.16 8.98 -14.11
N ILE A 213 3.09 10.23 -14.62
CA ILE A 213 3.76 11.39 -14.05
C ILE A 213 3.18 11.71 -12.67
N ALA A 214 1.86 11.79 -12.53
CA ALA A 214 1.18 12.04 -11.26
C ALA A 214 1.61 11.02 -10.19
N ARG A 215 1.58 9.73 -10.53
CA ARG A 215 2.05 8.68 -9.62
C ARG A 215 3.54 8.82 -9.28
N ALA A 216 4.39 9.16 -10.23
CA ALA A 216 5.82 9.36 -9.98
C ALA A 216 6.09 10.56 -9.05
N CYS A 217 5.30 11.63 -9.16
CA CYS A 217 5.35 12.77 -8.24
C CYS A 217 4.89 12.37 -6.83
N HIS A 218 3.78 11.65 -6.72
CA HIS A 218 3.27 11.12 -5.46
C HIS A 218 4.30 10.24 -4.75
N VAL A 219 4.92 9.30 -5.45
CA VAL A 219 5.96 8.40 -4.90
C VAL A 219 7.16 9.20 -4.37
N ARG A 220 7.45 10.38 -4.92
CA ARG A 220 8.49 11.29 -4.44
C ARG A 220 8.04 12.31 -3.38
N GLY A 221 6.86 12.13 -2.82
CA GLY A 221 6.39 12.91 -1.68
C GLY A 221 5.54 14.12 -2.02
N ALA A 222 5.23 14.38 -3.30
CA ALA A 222 4.34 15.48 -3.65
C ALA A 222 2.90 15.22 -3.22
N ASP A 223 2.18 16.31 -2.93
CA ASP A 223 0.72 16.34 -2.99
C ASP A 223 0.34 16.52 -4.47
N VAL A 224 -0.55 15.67 -4.98
CA VAL A 224 -0.84 15.65 -6.41
C VAL A 224 -2.32 15.87 -6.67
N THR A 225 -2.63 16.83 -7.55
CA THR A 225 -3.95 16.96 -8.16
C THR A 225 -3.88 16.51 -9.61
N LEU A 226 -4.71 15.52 -9.97
CA LEU A 226 -4.82 15.01 -11.33
C LEU A 226 -6.11 15.51 -11.98
N VAL A 227 -5.99 16.38 -12.97
CA VAL A 227 -7.11 16.91 -13.79
C VAL A 227 -7.21 16.09 -15.05
N HIS A 228 -8.29 15.26 -15.18
CA HIS A 228 -8.42 14.36 -16.32
C HIS A 228 -9.86 13.90 -16.59
N ASP A 229 -10.05 13.16 -17.68
CA ASP A 229 -11.33 12.69 -18.22
C ASP A 229 -11.78 11.31 -17.69
N ALA A 230 -11.12 10.75 -16.69
CA ALA A 230 -11.39 9.42 -16.17
C ALA A 230 -11.67 9.44 -14.66
N GLY A 231 -12.00 8.27 -14.08
CA GLY A 231 -12.32 8.14 -12.66
C GLY A 231 -11.10 8.26 -11.73
N ASP A 232 -11.37 8.23 -10.43
CA ASP A 232 -10.42 8.45 -9.36
C ASP A 232 -9.21 7.51 -9.39
N VAL A 233 -8.10 8.02 -8.89
CA VAL A 233 -6.86 7.27 -8.66
C VAL A 233 -6.45 7.36 -7.18
N HIS A 234 -5.83 6.32 -6.65
CA HIS A 234 -5.47 6.23 -5.23
C HIS A 234 -4.23 7.06 -4.82
N TYR A 235 -3.57 7.74 -5.75
CA TYR A 235 -2.33 8.49 -5.52
C TYR A 235 -2.44 9.99 -5.83
N ALA A 236 -3.64 10.50 -6.07
CA ALA A 236 -3.86 11.92 -6.34
C ALA A 236 -5.30 12.32 -6.06
N ASP A 237 -5.51 13.57 -5.68
CA ASP A 237 -6.83 14.19 -5.72
C ASP A 237 -7.27 14.34 -7.17
N THR A 238 -8.43 13.81 -7.50
CA THR A 238 -8.91 13.76 -8.88
C THR A 238 -9.95 14.83 -9.16
N VAL A 239 -9.71 15.64 -10.19
CA VAL A 239 -10.69 16.57 -10.75
C VAL A 239 -11.08 16.05 -12.12
N THR A 240 -12.32 15.56 -12.24
CA THR A 240 -12.84 15.05 -13.51
C THR A 240 -13.34 16.21 -14.37
N VAL A 241 -12.89 16.27 -15.62
CA VAL A 241 -13.24 17.31 -16.59
C VAL A 241 -13.55 16.66 -17.94
N GLU A 242 -14.44 17.29 -18.71
CA GLU A 242 -14.81 16.83 -20.05
C GLU A 242 -14.20 17.74 -21.14
N SER A 243 -14.34 19.05 -20.99
CA SER A 243 -13.92 20.03 -22.02
C SER A 243 -12.55 20.66 -21.69
N ALA A 244 -11.94 21.26 -22.73
CA ALA A 244 -10.74 22.07 -22.57
C ALA A 244 -11.01 23.34 -21.74
N ALA A 245 -12.22 23.85 -21.75
CA ALA A 245 -12.62 24.98 -20.92
C ALA A 245 -12.62 24.60 -19.45
N GLU A 246 -13.24 23.45 -19.07
CA GLU A 246 -13.23 22.92 -17.71
C GLU A 246 -11.83 22.59 -17.25
N MET A 247 -11.01 21.96 -18.09
CA MET A 247 -9.60 21.65 -17.75
C MET A 247 -8.81 22.94 -17.45
N ARG A 248 -9.04 24.01 -18.19
CA ARG A 248 -8.39 25.31 -17.94
C ARG A 248 -8.87 25.95 -16.63
N GLU A 249 -10.14 25.78 -16.28
CA GLU A 249 -10.71 26.35 -15.07
C GLU A 249 -10.24 25.59 -13.80
N ALA A 250 -9.96 24.29 -13.95
CA ALA A 250 -9.49 23.42 -12.86
C ALA A 250 -7.99 23.58 -12.55
N VAL A 251 -7.22 24.31 -13.36
CA VAL A 251 -5.76 24.55 -13.19
C VAL A 251 -5.51 25.98 -12.71
#